data_75d936402e5d5445e9467e8711718aa2
#
_entry.id   75d936402e5d5445e9467e8711718aa2
#
_cell.length_a   1.000
_cell.length_b   1.000
_cell.length_c   1.000
_cell.angle_alpha   90.00
_cell.angle_beta   90.00
_cell.angle_gamma   90.00
#
_symmetry.space_group_name_H-M   'P 1'
#
loop_
_entity.id
_entity.type
_entity.pdbx_description
1 polymer ?
#
loop_
_entity_poly.entity_id
_entity_poly.type
_entity_poly.pdbx_seq_one_letter_code
_entity_poly.pdbx_strand_id
1 'polypeptide(L)'
;MARERKRLLIIDDTEIDRMILKSFLVGEFDVMEADSGNAAFEYITTRTDQMDGILLDISMPHIDGFDVLKFMADKNVSHIPVFLVTAEPTRENVEKALKYHIAGFISKPFDREDVLRRLRSRLGVIPDYDLRNEELKTTQAYIGDLRTLYRQYLVNFGKNDEHCKIMADLMRILLTAYNKSSRDIRLNANSIDLISEAAYFCDIGEMMIPDRRLQQTVGYLQGQEMQQNHTILGASLIRLNRAPSCEYFVEICSSMCLHHHERYDGQGYPDGLAGESNSVYNQMCRIVDEFEEMRSKFYGEKSKPVKPVLKRLLNDDGGMVSPKVYSLLEDCEPQIVDYFMKKDT
;
A
#
# COMPACT_ATOMS: atom_id res chain seq x y z
N MET A 1 -23.66 -2.69 12.21
CA MET A 1 -22.68 -2.28 13.22
C MET A 1 -21.83 -1.21 12.58
N ALA A 2 -21.51 -0.13 13.30
CA ALA A 2 -20.65 0.92 12.78
C ALA A 2 -19.27 0.33 12.47
N ARG A 3 -18.65 0.77 11.37
CA ARG A 3 -17.27 0.45 11.00
C ARG A 3 -16.35 0.79 12.17
N GLU A 4 -15.51 -0.12 12.61
CA GLU A 4 -14.48 0.18 13.61
C GLU A 4 -13.44 1.04 12.88
N ARG A 5 -13.40 2.33 13.22
CA ARG A 5 -12.50 3.29 12.59
C ARG A 5 -11.09 3.06 13.13
N LYS A 6 -10.09 3.25 12.29
CA LYS A 6 -8.71 3.29 12.73
C LYS A 6 -8.50 4.42 13.73
N ARG A 7 -7.77 4.14 14.81
CA ARG A 7 -7.52 5.09 15.90
C ARG A 7 -6.15 5.72 15.78
N LEU A 8 -6.12 7.04 15.77
CA LEU A 8 -4.91 7.82 15.65
C LEU A 8 -4.65 8.62 16.93
N LEU A 9 -3.40 8.63 17.37
CA LEU A 9 -2.95 9.50 18.44
C LEU A 9 -2.23 10.71 17.84
N ILE A 10 -2.73 11.91 18.10
CA ILE A 10 -2.04 13.17 17.77
C ILE A 10 -1.25 13.60 18.99
N ILE A 11 0.06 13.83 18.83
CA ILE A 11 0.98 14.28 19.85
C ILE A 11 1.61 15.58 19.36
N ASP A 12 1.20 16.71 19.95
CA ASP A 12 1.66 18.06 19.61
C ASP A 12 1.39 18.96 20.81
N ASP A 13 2.31 19.81 21.22
CA ASP A 13 2.11 20.73 22.36
C ASP A 13 1.22 21.93 22.01
N THR A 14 1.08 22.22 20.71
CA THR A 14 0.27 23.32 20.20
C THR A 14 -1.19 22.92 20.04
N GLU A 15 -2.09 23.46 20.84
CA GLU A 15 -3.52 23.17 20.79
C GLU A 15 -4.15 23.43 19.41
N ILE A 16 -3.72 24.50 18.74
CA ILE A 16 -4.22 24.88 17.40
C ILE A 16 -3.90 23.79 16.40
N ASP A 17 -2.69 23.25 16.41
CA ASP A 17 -2.26 22.19 15.48
C ASP A 17 -3.03 20.89 15.71
N ARG A 18 -3.24 20.51 16.98
CA ARG A 18 -4.11 19.37 17.31
C ARG A 18 -5.54 19.57 16.82
N MET A 19 -6.12 20.76 17.01
CA MET A 19 -7.47 21.08 16.53
C MET A 19 -7.58 21.00 15.01
N ILE A 20 -6.60 21.53 14.27
CA ILE A 20 -6.55 21.47 12.80
C ILE A 20 -6.50 20.01 12.33
N LEU A 21 -5.51 19.25 12.82
CA LEU A 21 -5.36 17.84 12.46
C LEU A 21 -6.63 17.03 12.80
N LYS A 22 -7.17 17.21 14.00
CA LYS A 22 -8.41 16.56 14.43
C LYS A 22 -9.58 16.92 13.50
N SER A 23 -9.72 18.17 13.08
CA SER A 23 -10.77 18.59 12.15
C SER A 23 -10.68 17.89 10.79
N PHE A 24 -9.47 17.58 10.33
CA PHE A 24 -9.23 16.85 9.08
C PHE A 24 -9.59 15.36 9.19
N LEU A 25 -9.37 14.77 10.37
CA LEU A 25 -9.48 13.34 10.60
C LEU A 25 -10.88 12.90 11.05
N VAL A 26 -11.66 13.81 11.63
CA VAL A 26 -13.06 13.55 12.06
C VAL A 26 -13.88 13.08 10.85
N GLY A 27 -14.53 11.94 11.02
CA GLY A 27 -15.35 11.31 9.97
C GLY A 27 -14.71 10.04 9.41
N GLU A 28 -13.38 9.95 9.37
CA GLU A 28 -12.65 8.79 8.84
C GLU A 28 -11.90 8.01 9.94
N PHE A 29 -11.40 8.71 10.95
CA PHE A 29 -10.58 8.16 12.03
C PHE A 29 -11.17 8.49 13.39
N ASP A 30 -10.92 7.64 14.37
CA ASP A 30 -11.09 7.95 15.78
C ASP A 30 -9.80 8.59 16.30
N VAL A 31 -9.90 9.77 16.94
CA VAL A 31 -8.74 10.58 17.30
C VAL A 31 -8.58 10.65 18.80
N MET A 32 -7.39 10.34 19.28
CA MET A 32 -6.89 10.60 20.62
C MET A 32 -5.86 11.73 20.57
N GLU A 33 -5.70 12.46 21.66
CA GLU A 33 -4.81 13.62 21.72
C GLU A 33 -3.90 13.53 22.95
N ALA A 34 -2.63 13.88 22.76
CA ALA A 34 -1.64 14.11 23.81
C ALA A 34 -1.01 15.48 23.57
N ASP A 35 -0.98 16.30 24.61
CA ASP A 35 -0.47 17.68 24.58
C ASP A 35 1.01 17.80 24.94
N SER A 36 1.67 16.68 25.15
CA SER A 36 3.07 16.65 25.60
C SER A 36 3.68 15.25 25.44
N GLY A 37 5.01 15.17 25.43
CA GLY A 37 5.74 13.90 25.43
C GLY A 37 5.43 13.04 26.66
N ASN A 38 5.16 13.63 27.83
CA ASN A 38 4.74 12.87 29.01
C ASN A 38 3.38 12.20 28.82
N ALA A 39 2.40 12.91 28.28
CA ALA A 39 1.10 12.35 27.94
C ALA A 39 1.24 11.27 26.88
N ALA A 40 2.12 11.45 25.89
CA ALA A 40 2.44 10.43 24.89
C ALA A 40 2.98 9.14 25.53
N PHE A 41 3.91 9.24 26.49
CA PHE A 41 4.43 8.07 27.21
C PHE A 41 3.35 7.28 27.95
N GLU A 42 2.39 8.00 28.56
CA GLU A 42 1.24 7.37 29.22
C GLU A 42 0.38 6.58 28.21
N TYR A 43 0.01 7.18 27.08
CA TYR A 43 -0.75 6.52 26.03
C TYR A 43 -0.02 5.30 25.47
N ILE A 44 1.27 5.45 25.15
CA ILE A 44 2.11 4.36 24.61
C ILE A 44 2.22 3.20 25.63
N THR A 45 2.24 3.48 26.92
CA THR A 45 2.36 2.44 27.96
C THR A 45 1.04 1.73 28.24
N THR A 46 -0.10 2.43 28.16
CA THR A 46 -1.39 1.94 28.67
C THR A 46 -2.38 1.56 27.58
N ARG A 47 -2.19 2.03 26.33
CA ARG A 47 -3.18 1.92 25.25
C ARG A 47 -2.59 1.56 23.90
N THR A 48 -1.42 0.94 23.87
CA THR A 48 -0.72 0.55 22.62
C THR A 48 -1.59 -0.26 21.68
N ASP A 49 -2.32 -1.24 22.20
CA ASP A 49 -3.23 -2.12 21.48
C ASP A 49 -4.49 -1.42 20.95
N GLN A 50 -4.68 -0.15 21.28
CA GLN A 50 -5.80 0.67 20.82
C GLN A 50 -5.39 1.71 19.77
N MET A 51 -4.14 1.70 19.29
CA MET A 51 -3.62 2.68 18.34
C MET A 51 -3.21 2.03 17.03
N ASP A 52 -3.72 2.57 15.94
CA ASP A 52 -3.36 2.15 14.57
C ASP A 52 -2.31 3.05 13.93
N GLY A 53 -2.04 4.24 14.50
CA GLY A 53 -1.05 5.17 14.02
C GLY A 53 -0.88 6.39 14.92
N ILE A 54 0.24 7.09 14.76
CA ILE A 54 0.62 8.26 15.57
C ILE A 54 1.03 9.39 14.63
N LEU A 55 0.47 10.60 14.87
CA LEU A 55 0.98 11.86 14.33
C LEU A 55 1.77 12.53 15.45
N LEU A 56 3.07 12.71 15.25
CA LEU A 56 4.00 13.13 16.30
C LEU A 56 4.74 14.40 15.89
N ASP A 57 4.50 15.50 16.59
CA ASP A 57 5.31 16.71 16.41
C ASP A 57 6.75 16.47 16.87
N ILE A 58 7.71 16.95 16.06
CA ILE A 58 9.13 16.85 16.40
C ILE A 58 9.49 17.84 17.49
N SER A 59 8.92 19.05 17.44
CA SER A 59 9.40 20.22 18.18
C SER A 59 8.56 20.51 19.41
N MET A 60 8.56 19.61 20.38
CA MET A 60 7.87 19.79 21.65
C MET A 60 8.85 20.16 22.79
N PRO A 61 8.43 20.93 23.80
CA PRO A 61 9.26 21.29 24.96
C PRO A 61 9.51 20.08 25.87
N HIS A 62 10.69 20.01 26.47
CA HIS A 62 11.15 19.01 27.45
C HIS A 62 11.36 17.60 26.88
N ILE A 63 10.39 17.03 26.21
CA ILE A 63 10.41 15.71 25.57
C ILE A 63 10.03 15.93 24.12
N ASP A 64 11.01 15.87 23.23
CA ASP A 64 10.79 16.04 21.78
C ASP A 64 10.26 14.77 21.11
N GLY A 65 9.91 14.88 19.81
CA GLY A 65 9.39 13.76 19.05
C GLY A 65 10.39 12.61 18.93
N PHE A 66 11.70 12.88 18.91
CA PHE A 66 12.71 11.82 18.85
C PHE A 66 12.86 11.09 20.19
N ASP A 67 12.64 11.76 21.32
CA ASP A 67 12.56 11.12 22.63
C ASP A 67 11.38 10.15 22.71
N VAL A 68 10.24 10.54 22.11
CA VAL A 68 9.06 9.65 22.00
C VAL A 68 9.36 8.44 21.13
N LEU A 69 9.99 8.61 19.96
CA LEU A 69 10.40 7.50 19.10
C LEU A 69 11.37 6.53 19.80
N LYS A 70 12.34 7.08 20.54
CA LYS A 70 13.27 6.28 21.34
C LYS A 70 12.53 5.48 22.40
N PHE A 71 11.59 6.11 23.10
CA PHE A 71 10.79 5.43 24.11
C PHE A 71 9.95 4.29 23.50
N MET A 72 9.37 4.51 22.31
CA MET A 72 8.64 3.47 21.57
C MET A 72 9.56 2.28 21.23
N ALA A 73 10.79 2.55 20.80
CA ALA A 73 11.77 1.50 20.51
C ALA A 73 12.14 0.72 21.78
N ASP A 74 12.41 1.41 22.89
CA ASP A 74 12.73 0.79 24.18
C ASP A 74 11.58 -0.07 24.74
N LYS A 75 10.34 0.27 24.40
CA LYS A 75 9.13 -0.49 24.77
C LYS A 75 8.74 -1.57 23.76
N ASN A 76 9.49 -1.70 22.67
CA ASN A 76 9.22 -2.67 21.59
C ASN A 76 7.85 -2.47 20.88
N VAL A 77 7.40 -1.21 20.75
CA VAL A 77 6.14 -0.81 20.12
C VAL A 77 6.35 -0.07 18.79
N SER A 78 7.51 -0.23 18.17
CA SER A 78 7.86 0.39 16.88
C SER A 78 7.03 -0.13 15.68
N HIS A 79 6.18 -1.12 15.90
CA HIS A 79 5.26 -1.62 14.88
C HIS A 79 4.10 -0.67 14.56
N ILE A 80 3.83 0.33 15.44
CA ILE A 80 2.81 1.34 15.19
C ILE A 80 3.41 2.39 14.25
N PRO A 81 2.78 2.64 13.07
CA PRO A 81 3.27 3.62 12.12
C PRO A 81 3.23 5.05 12.70
N VAL A 82 4.37 5.75 12.65
CA VAL A 82 4.51 7.11 13.14
C VAL A 82 4.72 8.07 11.97
N PHE A 83 3.90 9.10 11.91
CA PHE A 83 4.06 10.23 10.98
C PHE A 83 4.65 11.40 11.75
N LEU A 84 5.87 11.80 11.41
CA LEU A 84 6.50 12.96 12.04
C LEU A 84 5.94 14.26 11.47
N VAL A 85 5.47 15.12 12.35
CA VAL A 85 4.97 16.45 12.01
C VAL A 85 6.09 17.47 12.18
N THR A 86 6.33 18.34 11.19
CA THR A 86 7.41 19.34 11.24
C THR A 86 7.09 20.55 10.38
N ALA A 87 7.56 21.72 10.81
CA ALA A 87 7.51 22.94 10.02
C ALA A 87 8.47 22.85 8.79
N GLU A 88 9.62 22.21 8.96
CA GLU A 88 10.59 22.00 7.88
C GLU A 88 11.35 20.68 8.11
N PRO A 89 11.29 19.75 7.17
CA PRO A 89 12.06 18.52 7.24
C PRO A 89 13.53 18.79 6.92
N THR A 90 14.32 19.13 7.94
CA THR A 90 15.77 19.31 7.77
C THR A 90 16.43 17.98 7.46
N ARG A 91 17.57 18.02 6.76
CA ARG A 91 18.37 16.82 6.48
C ARG A 91 18.72 16.05 7.76
N GLU A 92 19.03 16.77 8.84
CA GLU A 92 19.35 16.17 10.14
C GLU A 92 18.16 15.39 10.72
N ASN A 93 16.95 15.97 10.66
CA ASN A 93 15.73 15.32 11.13
C ASN A 93 15.39 14.08 10.31
N VAL A 94 15.59 14.13 8.99
CA VAL A 94 15.40 12.97 8.11
C VAL A 94 16.39 11.85 8.45
N GLU A 95 17.70 12.17 8.62
CA GLU A 95 18.72 11.18 8.96
C GLU A 95 18.48 10.55 10.35
N LYS A 96 17.98 11.33 11.33
CA LYS A 96 17.58 10.80 12.65
C LYS A 96 16.36 9.88 12.54
N ALA A 97 15.35 10.30 11.79
CA ALA A 97 14.10 9.58 11.64
C ALA A 97 14.26 8.21 10.95
N LEU A 98 15.19 8.09 10.00
CA LEU A 98 15.50 6.82 9.31
C LEU A 98 15.89 5.69 10.28
N LYS A 99 16.38 5.99 11.46
CA LYS A 99 16.75 4.99 12.48
C LYS A 99 15.53 4.34 13.16
N TYR A 100 14.35 4.95 13.05
CA TYR A 100 13.15 4.56 13.77
C TYR A 100 12.04 4.01 12.86
N HIS A 101 12.33 3.79 11.55
CA HIS A 101 11.36 3.22 10.59
C HIS A 101 10.00 3.95 10.59
N ILE A 102 10.02 5.29 10.56
CA ILE A 102 8.80 6.10 10.53
C ILE A 102 7.99 5.89 9.26
N ALA A 103 6.67 6.08 9.34
CA ALA A 103 5.75 5.97 8.20
C ALA A 103 5.86 7.13 7.21
N GLY A 104 6.33 8.30 7.65
CA GLY A 104 6.53 9.46 6.79
C GLY A 104 6.57 10.78 7.55
N PHE A 105 6.64 11.88 6.80
CA PHE A 105 6.60 13.25 7.31
C PHE A 105 5.32 13.96 6.89
N ILE A 106 4.80 14.81 7.76
CA ILE A 106 3.71 15.75 7.49
C ILE A 106 4.24 17.15 7.74
N SER A 107 4.19 18.01 6.72
CA SER A 107 4.73 19.37 6.81
C SER A 107 3.68 20.36 7.31
N LYS A 108 4.08 21.28 8.18
CA LYS A 108 3.31 22.48 8.53
C LYS A 108 3.63 23.59 7.49
N PRO A 109 2.69 24.41 7.02
CA PRO A 109 1.26 24.34 7.35
C PRO A 109 0.55 23.14 6.76
N PHE A 110 -0.46 22.64 7.48
CA PHE A 110 -1.15 21.42 7.09
C PHE A 110 -2.04 21.62 5.85
N ASP A 111 -1.91 20.74 4.89
CA ASP A 111 -2.87 20.54 3.81
C ASP A 111 -3.72 19.31 4.12
N ARG A 112 -5.04 19.46 4.13
CA ARG A 112 -5.97 18.39 4.51
C ARG A 112 -5.82 17.16 3.64
N GLU A 113 -5.75 17.36 2.32
CA GLU A 113 -5.68 16.24 1.37
C GLU A 113 -4.33 15.52 1.44
N ASP A 114 -3.23 16.25 1.64
CA ASP A 114 -1.90 15.64 1.83
C ASP A 114 -1.85 14.80 3.12
N VAL A 115 -2.39 15.31 4.23
CA VAL A 115 -2.46 14.59 5.51
C VAL A 115 -3.27 13.31 5.36
N LEU A 116 -4.51 13.40 4.85
CA LEU A 116 -5.39 12.25 4.67
C LEU A 116 -4.79 11.22 3.71
N ARG A 117 -4.21 11.65 2.60
CA ARG A 117 -3.55 10.80 1.62
C ARG A 117 -2.44 9.96 2.25
N ARG A 118 -1.54 10.58 3.00
CA ARG A 118 -0.43 9.89 3.68
C ARG A 118 -0.92 8.86 4.69
N LEU A 119 -1.91 9.23 5.50
CA LEU A 119 -2.49 8.35 6.50
C LEU A 119 -3.21 7.17 5.85
N ARG A 120 -4.06 7.40 4.85
CA ARG A 120 -4.79 6.36 4.12
C ARG A 120 -3.84 5.35 3.49
N SER A 121 -2.82 5.85 2.79
CA SER A 121 -1.82 5.02 2.12
C SER A 121 -1.09 4.06 3.08
N ARG A 122 -0.71 4.55 4.24
CA ARG A 122 0.09 3.77 5.20
C ARG A 122 -0.76 2.92 6.15
N LEU A 123 -1.99 3.33 6.44
CA LEU A 123 -2.89 2.62 7.34
C LEU A 123 -3.84 1.66 6.62
N GLY A 124 -3.72 1.56 5.31
CA GLY A 124 -4.59 0.71 4.49
C GLY A 124 -6.06 1.14 4.52
N VAL A 125 -6.32 2.41 4.85
CA VAL A 125 -7.68 2.96 4.85
C VAL A 125 -8.00 3.38 3.43
N ILE A 126 -8.83 2.59 2.75
CA ILE A 126 -9.43 3.03 1.48
C ILE A 126 -10.77 3.66 1.83
N PRO A 127 -10.96 4.95 1.52
CA PRO A 127 -12.26 5.58 1.68
C PRO A 127 -13.29 4.84 0.85
N ASP A 128 -14.49 4.65 1.39
CA ASP A 128 -15.65 4.23 0.60
C ASP A 128 -16.08 5.43 -0.24
N TYR A 129 -15.40 5.62 -1.37
CA TYR A 129 -15.68 6.71 -2.28
C TYR A 129 -16.91 6.37 -3.11
N ASP A 130 -18.00 7.01 -2.80
CA ASP A 130 -19.12 7.14 -3.75
C ASP A 130 -18.71 8.17 -4.82
N LEU A 131 -17.88 7.72 -5.78
CA LEU A 131 -17.42 8.57 -6.88
C LEU A 131 -18.64 9.08 -7.64
N ARG A 132 -18.72 10.38 -7.77
CA ARG A 132 -19.72 10.99 -8.65
C ARG A 132 -19.53 10.43 -10.07
N ASN A 133 -20.62 10.27 -10.81
CA ASN A 133 -20.58 9.67 -12.16
C ASN A 133 -19.56 10.34 -13.11
N GLU A 134 -19.28 11.63 -12.92
CA GLU A 134 -18.31 12.37 -13.73
C GLU A 134 -16.86 12.00 -13.34
N GLU A 135 -16.58 11.86 -12.05
CA GLU A 135 -15.27 11.43 -11.54
C GLU A 135 -14.95 10.00 -11.99
N LEU A 136 -15.95 9.12 -11.95
CA LEU A 136 -15.79 7.74 -12.41
C LEU A 136 -15.48 7.69 -13.91
N LYS A 137 -16.18 8.46 -14.75
CA LYS A 137 -15.92 8.54 -16.20
C LYS A 137 -14.53 9.05 -16.50
N THR A 138 -14.09 10.09 -15.79
CA THR A 138 -12.76 10.66 -15.97
C THR A 138 -11.68 9.66 -15.53
N THR A 139 -11.91 8.96 -14.43
CA THR A 139 -10.99 7.92 -13.94
C THR A 139 -10.92 6.74 -14.91
N GLN A 140 -12.02 6.30 -15.49
CA GLN A 140 -12.05 5.24 -16.50
C GLN A 140 -11.32 5.66 -17.80
N ALA A 141 -11.46 6.90 -18.24
CA ALA A 141 -10.70 7.42 -19.38
C ALA A 141 -9.20 7.43 -19.08
N TYR A 142 -8.79 7.92 -17.92
CA TYR A 142 -7.38 7.91 -17.48
C TYR A 142 -6.80 6.48 -17.43
N ILE A 143 -7.53 5.52 -16.89
CA ILE A 143 -7.15 4.10 -16.88
C ILE A 143 -6.97 3.57 -18.31
N GLY A 144 -7.88 3.93 -19.23
CA GLY A 144 -7.80 3.57 -20.63
C GLY A 144 -6.54 4.08 -21.33
N ASP A 145 -6.17 5.33 -21.07
CA ASP A 145 -4.95 5.96 -21.60
C ASP A 145 -3.69 5.29 -21.04
N LEU A 146 -3.62 5.08 -19.72
CA LEU A 146 -2.51 4.36 -19.09
C LEU A 146 -2.36 2.94 -19.64
N ARG A 147 -3.47 2.23 -19.80
CA ARG A 147 -3.48 0.86 -20.34
C ARG A 147 -2.97 0.84 -21.76
N THR A 148 -3.35 1.81 -22.58
CA THR A 148 -2.88 1.94 -23.96
C THR A 148 -1.37 2.17 -24.00
N LEU A 149 -0.86 3.06 -23.17
CA LEU A 149 0.57 3.37 -23.05
C LEU A 149 1.36 2.11 -22.61
N TYR A 150 0.90 1.45 -21.56
CA TYR A 150 1.58 0.27 -21.01
C TYR A 150 1.58 -0.91 -21.98
N ARG A 151 0.46 -1.16 -22.67
CA ARG A 151 0.38 -2.17 -23.72
C ARG A 151 1.36 -1.92 -24.86
N GLN A 152 1.46 -0.67 -25.29
CA GLN A 152 2.39 -0.32 -26.38
C GLN A 152 3.85 -0.58 -25.94
N TYR A 153 4.19 -0.29 -24.70
CA TYR A 153 5.49 -0.66 -24.15
C TYR A 153 5.69 -2.18 -24.17
N LEU A 154 4.77 -2.96 -23.61
CA LEU A 154 4.87 -4.41 -23.56
C LEU A 154 5.08 -5.02 -24.96
N VAL A 155 4.31 -4.57 -25.97
CA VAL A 155 4.44 -5.02 -27.36
C VAL A 155 5.82 -4.70 -27.93
N ASN A 156 6.37 -3.52 -27.64
CA ASN A 156 7.70 -3.13 -28.12
C ASN A 156 8.82 -4.03 -27.54
N PHE A 157 8.58 -4.68 -26.41
CA PHE A 157 9.50 -5.62 -25.78
C PHE A 157 9.12 -7.10 -26.02
N GLY A 158 8.20 -7.34 -26.97
CA GLY A 158 7.76 -8.72 -27.31
C GLY A 158 6.93 -9.38 -26.21
N LYS A 159 6.39 -8.61 -25.27
CA LYS A 159 5.48 -9.04 -24.21
C LYS A 159 4.02 -8.72 -24.60
N ASN A 160 3.07 -9.38 -23.97
CA ASN A 160 1.65 -9.02 -24.00
C ASN A 160 1.17 -8.62 -22.60
N ASP A 161 -0.05 -8.13 -22.50
CA ASP A 161 -0.65 -7.70 -21.23
C ASP A 161 -1.43 -8.84 -20.54
N GLU A 162 -1.16 -10.08 -20.86
CA GLU A 162 -1.90 -11.23 -20.31
C GLU A 162 -1.69 -11.37 -18.80
N HIS A 163 -0.45 -11.26 -18.34
CA HIS A 163 -0.12 -11.21 -16.91
C HIS A 163 -0.90 -10.12 -16.19
N CYS A 164 -0.86 -8.87 -16.70
CA CYS A 164 -1.57 -7.74 -16.11
C CYS A 164 -3.09 -7.97 -15.97
N LYS A 165 -3.71 -8.60 -16.98
CA LYS A 165 -5.13 -8.97 -16.94
C LYS A 165 -5.41 -10.03 -15.89
N ILE A 166 -4.56 -11.05 -15.78
CA ILE A 166 -4.70 -12.09 -14.76
C ILE A 166 -4.60 -11.45 -13.36
N MET A 167 -3.65 -10.55 -13.14
CA MET A 167 -3.51 -9.81 -11.89
C MET A 167 -4.81 -9.09 -11.51
N ALA A 168 -5.40 -8.33 -12.44
CA ALA A 168 -6.65 -7.62 -12.19
C ALA A 168 -7.84 -8.57 -11.92
N ASP A 169 -7.95 -9.64 -12.69
CA ASP A 169 -9.06 -10.61 -12.57
C ASP A 169 -8.99 -11.39 -11.25
N LEU A 170 -7.79 -11.85 -10.85
CA LEU A 170 -7.60 -12.56 -9.59
C LEU A 170 -7.80 -11.63 -8.39
N MET A 171 -7.32 -10.39 -8.47
CA MET A 171 -7.62 -9.37 -7.46
C MET A 171 -9.13 -9.16 -7.29
N ARG A 172 -9.90 -9.11 -8.38
CA ARG A 172 -11.36 -9.00 -8.34
C ARG A 172 -12.01 -10.18 -7.63
N ILE A 173 -11.52 -11.40 -7.86
CA ILE A 173 -11.99 -12.61 -7.17
C ILE A 173 -11.75 -12.47 -5.66
N LEU A 174 -10.52 -12.16 -5.26
CA LEU A 174 -10.15 -12.02 -3.85
C LEU A 174 -10.92 -10.87 -3.17
N LEU A 175 -11.00 -9.69 -3.80
CA LEU A 175 -11.74 -8.53 -3.26
C LEU A 175 -13.23 -8.82 -3.09
N THR A 176 -13.83 -9.53 -4.05
CA THR A 176 -15.25 -9.91 -3.95
C THR A 176 -15.50 -10.86 -2.79
N ALA A 177 -14.63 -11.83 -2.56
CA ALA A 177 -14.71 -12.75 -1.44
C ALA A 177 -14.43 -12.03 -0.11
N TYR A 178 -13.40 -11.20 -0.06
CA TYR A 178 -13.07 -10.39 1.10
C TYR A 178 -14.21 -9.49 1.53
N ASN A 179 -14.86 -8.81 0.56
CA ASN A 179 -16.00 -7.94 0.81
C ASN A 179 -17.22 -8.68 1.39
N LYS A 180 -17.37 -9.99 1.06
CA LYS A 180 -18.44 -10.83 1.62
C LYS A 180 -18.12 -11.32 3.04
N SER A 181 -16.86 -11.65 3.31
CA SER A 181 -16.43 -12.22 4.59
C SER A 181 -16.07 -11.17 5.64
N SER A 182 -15.62 -9.98 5.21
CA SER A 182 -15.24 -8.89 6.11
C SER A 182 -16.47 -8.23 6.74
N ARG A 183 -16.42 -8.03 8.06
CA ARG A 183 -17.42 -7.26 8.80
C ARG A 183 -17.09 -5.76 8.84
N ASP A 184 -15.84 -5.43 8.56
CA ASP A 184 -15.25 -4.12 8.84
C ASP A 184 -15.19 -3.22 7.62
N ILE A 185 -15.17 -3.80 6.41
CA ILE A 185 -15.05 -3.06 5.15
C ILE A 185 -16.13 -3.53 4.19
N ARG A 186 -16.93 -2.60 3.68
CA ARG A 186 -17.85 -2.84 2.57
C ARG A 186 -17.46 -1.95 1.41
N LEU A 187 -16.88 -2.56 0.38
CA LEU A 187 -16.59 -1.90 -0.88
C LEU A 187 -17.83 -1.92 -1.78
N ASN A 188 -18.13 -0.81 -2.44
CA ASN A 188 -19.09 -0.82 -3.55
C ASN A 188 -18.46 -1.44 -4.82
N ALA A 189 -19.27 -1.71 -5.84
CA ALA A 189 -18.80 -2.33 -7.07
C ALA A 189 -17.69 -1.53 -7.78
N ASN A 190 -17.85 -0.19 -7.82
CA ASN A 190 -16.86 0.70 -8.46
C ASN A 190 -15.51 0.64 -7.73
N SER A 191 -15.51 0.60 -6.39
CA SER A 191 -14.29 0.47 -5.60
C SER A 191 -13.58 -0.87 -5.87
N ILE A 192 -14.33 -1.98 -5.93
CA ILE A 192 -13.77 -3.29 -6.28
C ILE A 192 -13.14 -3.23 -7.67
N ASP A 193 -13.84 -2.63 -8.63
CA ASP A 193 -13.35 -2.48 -9.99
C ASP A 193 -12.06 -1.67 -10.06
N LEU A 194 -12.02 -0.51 -9.43
CA LEU A 194 -10.84 0.38 -9.43
C LEU A 194 -9.63 -0.24 -8.71
N ILE A 195 -9.86 -0.93 -7.58
CA ILE A 195 -8.76 -1.62 -6.86
C ILE A 195 -8.23 -2.78 -7.71
N SER A 196 -9.12 -3.52 -8.39
CA SER A 196 -8.71 -4.60 -9.30
C SER A 196 -7.92 -4.07 -10.49
N GLU A 197 -8.37 -2.96 -11.08
CA GLU A 197 -7.65 -2.27 -12.16
C GLU A 197 -6.27 -1.76 -11.73
N ALA A 198 -6.11 -1.33 -10.48
CA ALA A 198 -4.81 -0.91 -9.97
C ALA A 198 -3.76 -2.03 -10.01
N ALA A 199 -4.15 -3.28 -9.76
CA ALA A 199 -3.26 -4.43 -9.84
C ALA A 199 -2.76 -4.72 -11.28
N TYR A 200 -3.50 -4.31 -12.31
CA TYR A 200 -3.03 -4.39 -13.70
C TYR A 200 -1.73 -3.61 -13.92
N PHE A 201 -1.49 -2.57 -13.13
CA PHE A 201 -0.39 -1.62 -13.28
C PHE A 201 0.73 -1.79 -12.22
N CYS A 202 0.70 -2.83 -11.38
CA CYS A 202 1.69 -2.96 -10.29
C CYS A 202 3.13 -2.87 -10.78
N ASP A 203 3.42 -3.46 -11.96
CA ASP A 203 4.74 -3.48 -12.60
C ASP A 203 4.96 -2.40 -13.66
N ILE A 204 4.09 -1.39 -13.75
CA ILE A 204 4.21 -0.35 -14.80
C ILE A 204 5.56 0.37 -14.75
N GLY A 205 6.22 0.40 -13.60
CA GLY A 205 7.54 0.98 -13.41
C GLY A 205 8.66 0.28 -14.19
N GLU A 206 8.45 -0.95 -14.66
CA GLU A 206 9.37 -1.64 -15.57
C GLU A 206 9.63 -0.81 -16.85
N MET A 207 8.64 0.00 -17.27
CA MET A 207 8.78 0.91 -18.41
C MET A 207 9.93 1.90 -18.27
N MET A 208 10.28 2.24 -17.03
CA MET A 208 11.31 3.24 -16.71
C MET A 208 12.68 2.60 -16.51
N ILE A 209 12.77 1.28 -16.50
CA ILE A 209 14.04 0.55 -16.33
C ILE A 209 14.65 0.34 -17.72
N PRO A 210 15.89 0.78 -17.96
CA PRO A 210 16.57 0.54 -19.22
C PRO A 210 16.70 -0.94 -19.55
N ASP A 211 16.52 -1.31 -20.83
CA ASP A 211 16.72 -2.69 -21.29
C ASP A 211 18.08 -3.24 -20.84
N ARG A 212 18.12 -4.53 -20.44
CA ARG A 212 19.34 -5.24 -20.03
C ARG A 212 20.50 -5.07 -21.01
N ARG A 213 20.22 -4.90 -22.31
CA ARG A 213 21.24 -4.64 -23.34
C ARG A 213 21.87 -3.27 -23.20
N LEU A 214 21.08 -2.24 -22.85
CA LEU A 214 21.58 -0.90 -22.55
C LEU A 214 22.34 -0.86 -21.23
N GLN A 215 21.90 -1.65 -20.25
CA GLN A 215 22.57 -1.78 -18.95
C GLN A 215 24.01 -2.28 -19.09
N GLN A 216 24.26 -3.28 -19.96
CA GLN A 216 25.59 -3.81 -20.22
C GLN A 216 26.51 -2.79 -20.90
N THR A 217 25.93 -1.85 -21.65
CA THR A 217 26.71 -0.84 -22.42
C THR A 217 27.07 0.39 -21.57
N VAL A 218 26.31 0.73 -20.55
CA VAL A 218 26.43 2.00 -19.80
C VAL A 218 26.97 1.81 -18.36
N GLY A 219 27.29 0.59 -17.96
CA GLY A 219 27.86 0.31 -16.62
C GLY A 219 26.92 0.65 -15.46
N TYR A 220 25.59 0.65 -15.69
CA TYR A 220 24.62 0.91 -14.66
C TYR A 220 24.59 -0.21 -13.61
N LEU A 221 24.25 0.17 -12.38
CA LEU A 221 24.15 -0.70 -11.19
C LEU A 221 23.63 -2.09 -11.52
N GLN A 222 24.42 -3.10 -11.23
CA GLN A 222 24.06 -4.50 -11.43
C GLN A 222 23.31 -5.00 -10.19
N GLY A 223 22.23 -5.74 -10.38
CA GLY A 223 21.68 -6.62 -9.36
C GLY A 223 20.27 -6.29 -8.87
N GLN A 224 19.94 -6.82 -7.71
CA GLN A 224 18.63 -6.75 -7.05
C GLN A 224 18.08 -5.33 -6.87
N GLU A 225 18.93 -4.34 -6.59
CA GLU A 225 18.52 -2.94 -6.40
C GLU A 225 17.79 -2.36 -7.63
N MET A 226 18.16 -2.80 -8.81
CA MET A 226 17.56 -2.29 -10.04
C MET A 226 16.19 -2.92 -10.32
N GLN A 227 16.01 -4.18 -9.94
CA GLN A 227 14.69 -4.83 -9.98
C GLN A 227 13.73 -4.21 -8.95
N GLN A 228 14.23 -3.82 -7.78
CA GLN A 228 13.42 -3.17 -6.74
C GLN A 228 12.96 -1.76 -7.14
N ASN A 229 13.73 -1.06 -7.98
CA ASN A 229 13.39 0.30 -8.41
C ASN A 229 12.11 0.41 -9.23
N HIS A 230 11.60 -0.67 -9.87
CA HIS A 230 10.32 -0.59 -10.60
C HIS A 230 9.16 -0.19 -9.69
N THR A 231 9.19 -0.56 -8.41
CA THR A 231 8.15 -0.21 -7.44
C THR A 231 8.07 1.30 -7.23
N ILE A 232 9.23 1.94 -6.99
CA ILE A 232 9.35 3.38 -6.77
C ILE A 232 9.03 4.16 -8.05
N LEU A 233 9.56 3.68 -9.19
CA LEU A 233 9.35 4.30 -10.49
C LEU A 233 7.90 4.20 -10.94
N GLY A 234 7.25 3.06 -10.71
CA GLY A 234 5.83 2.85 -11.02
C GLY A 234 4.94 3.79 -10.20
N ALA A 235 5.15 3.85 -8.89
CA ALA A 235 4.42 4.76 -8.03
C ALA A 235 4.61 6.23 -8.43
N SER A 236 5.83 6.61 -8.83
CA SER A 236 6.14 7.96 -9.31
C SER A 236 5.45 8.26 -10.64
N LEU A 237 5.47 7.32 -11.59
CA LEU A 237 4.82 7.46 -12.89
C LEU A 237 3.31 7.71 -12.76
N ILE A 238 2.63 6.92 -11.92
CA ILE A 238 1.21 7.05 -11.63
C ILE A 238 0.89 8.42 -11.01
N ARG A 239 1.72 8.90 -10.07
CA ARG A 239 1.51 10.19 -9.40
C ARG A 239 1.77 11.39 -10.29
N LEU A 240 2.76 11.31 -11.18
CA LEU A 240 3.12 12.42 -12.08
C LEU A 240 2.04 12.73 -13.12
N ASN A 241 1.32 11.71 -13.58
CA ASN A 241 0.32 11.83 -14.63
C ASN A 241 -1.12 12.00 -14.09
N ARG A 242 -1.27 12.33 -12.81
CA ARG A 242 -2.59 12.44 -12.17
C ARG A 242 -3.44 13.58 -12.71
N ALA A 243 -4.73 13.31 -12.96
CA ALA A 243 -5.76 14.32 -13.01
C ALA A 243 -6.42 14.46 -11.61
N PRO A 244 -6.81 15.67 -11.17
CA PRO A 244 -7.41 15.87 -9.84
C PRO A 244 -8.62 14.98 -9.54
N SER A 245 -9.41 14.66 -10.57
CA SER A 245 -10.58 13.79 -10.46
C SER A 245 -10.30 12.29 -10.38
N CYS A 246 -9.03 11.88 -10.47
CA CYS A 246 -8.61 10.47 -10.43
C CYS A 246 -7.86 10.12 -9.14
N GLU A 247 -7.94 10.96 -8.12
CA GLU A 247 -7.10 10.86 -6.91
C GLU A 247 -7.22 9.52 -6.21
N TYR A 248 -8.45 9.01 -6.07
CA TYR A 248 -8.70 7.70 -5.46
C TYR A 248 -7.97 6.56 -6.17
N PHE A 249 -8.07 6.48 -7.51
CA PHE A 249 -7.38 5.47 -8.28
C PHE A 249 -5.86 5.64 -8.23
N VAL A 250 -5.39 6.87 -8.34
CA VAL A 250 -3.96 7.21 -8.27
C VAL A 250 -3.34 6.80 -6.93
N GLU A 251 -4.05 7.03 -5.82
CA GLU A 251 -3.60 6.61 -4.49
C GLU A 251 -3.45 5.09 -4.38
N ILE A 252 -4.49 4.35 -4.76
CA ILE A 252 -4.48 2.88 -4.71
C ILE A 252 -3.42 2.31 -5.63
N CYS A 253 -3.41 2.76 -6.89
CA CYS A 253 -2.49 2.26 -7.90
C CYS A 253 -1.04 2.56 -7.54
N SER A 254 -0.73 3.78 -7.08
CA SER A 254 0.62 4.11 -6.64
C SER A 254 1.05 3.35 -5.39
N SER A 255 0.13 3.06 -4.46
CA SER A 255 0.41 2.22 -3.30
C SER A 255 0.69 0.78 -3.70
N MET A 256 -0.08 0.20 -4.62
CA MET A 256 0.19 -1.14 -5.14
C MET A 256 1.52 -1.21 -5.89
N CYS A 257 1.81 -0.26 -6.79
CA CYS A 257 3.11 -0.20 -7.44
C CYS A 257 4.26 -0.19 -6.42
N LEU A 258 4.13 0.61 -5.36
CA LEU A 258 5.21 0.77 -4.37
C LEU A 258 5.38 -0.45 -3.47
N HIS A 259 4.27 -1.09 -3.03
CA HIS A 259 4.30 -2.02 -1.90
C HIS A 259 3.88 -3.46 -2.23
N HIS A 260 3.66 -3.82 -3.52
CA HIS A 260 3.26 -5.20 -3.87
C HIS A 260 4.37 -6.22 -3.62
N HIS A 261 5.62 -5.81 -3.40
CA HIS A 261 6.71 -6.67 -2.97
C HIS A 261 7.01 -6.62 -1.47
N GLU A 262 6.23 -5.86 -0.70
CA GLU A 262 6.32 -5.92 0.75
C GLU A 262 5.83 -7.25 1.30
N ARG A 263 6.41 -7.69 2.43
CA ARG A 263 6.08 -8.94 3.10
C ARG A 263 5.52 -8.67 4.48
N TYR A 264 4.59 -9.51 4.91
CA TYR A 264 3.99 -9.39 6.24
C TYR A 264 5.04 -9.53 7.38
N ASP A 265 6.12 -10.28 7.14
CA ASP A 265 7.24 -10.44 8.07
C ASP A 265 8.23 -9.24 8.07
N GLY A 266 8.02 -8.22 7.25
CA GLY A 266 8.88 -7.04 7.13
C GLY A 266 10.17 -7.27 6.34
N GLN A 267 10.33 -8.42 5.69
CA GLN A 267 11.50 -8.73 4.86
C GLN A 267 11.30 -8.35 3.38
N GLY A 268 10.23 -7.61 3.09
CA GLY A 268 9.92 -7.10 1.76
C GLY A 268 10.66 -5.81 1.42
N TYR A 269 10.29 -5.17 0.33
CA TYR A 269 10.85 -3.92 -0.15
C TYR A 269 9.75 -3.06 -0.83
N PRO A 270 9.94 -1.73 -0.96
CA PRO A 270 11.14 -0.94 -0.67
C PRO A 270 11.24 -0.45 0.79
N ASP A 271 10.15 -0.42 1.55
CA ASP A 271 10.04 0.23 2.84
C ASP A 271 10.18 -0.76 4.03
N GLY A 272 10.17 -2.08 3.80
CA GLY A 272 10.20 -3.10 4.84
C GLY A 272 8.98 -3.08 5.75
N LEU A 273 7.79 -2.85 5.19
CA LEU A 273 6.54 -2.76 5.94
C LEU A 273 6.18 -4.11 6.56
N ALA A 274 6.00 -4.15 7.89
CA ALA A 274 5.64 -5.36 8.61
C ALA A 274 4.18 -5.36 9.08
N GLY A 275 3.57 -6.53 9.12
CA GLY A 275 2.23 -6.73 9.66
C GLY A 275 1.18 -5.91 8.92
N GLU A 276 0.28 -5.31 9.70
CA GLU A 276 -0.84 -4.50 9.17
C GLU A 276 -0.40 -3.11 8.67
N SER A 277 0.91 -2.78 8.76
CA SER A 277 1.44 -1.55 8.15
C SER A 277 1.42 -1.62 6.62
N ASN A 278 1.42 -2.82 6.04
CA ASN A 278 1.13 -3.02 4.62
C ASN A 278 -0.36 -3.30 4.44
N SER A 279 -1.01 -2.56 3.55
CA SER A 279 -2.45 -2.69 3.33
C SER A 279 -2.83 -4.10 2.88
N VAL A 280 -4.03 -4.55 3.26
CA VAL A 280 -4.55 -5.87 2.84
C VAL A 280 -4.63 -6.00 1.31
N TYR A 281 -4.82 -4.91 0.58
CA TYR A 281 -4.87 -4.90 -0.88
C TYR A 281 -3.51 -5.09 -1.51
N ASN A 282 -2.47 -4.48 -0.93
CA ASN A 282 -1.08 -4.71 -1.35
C ASN A 282 -0.66 -6.16 -1.06
N GLN A 283 -1.06 -6.71 0.09
CA GLN A 283 -0.85 -8.11 0.43
C GLN A 283 -1.57 -9.06 -0.54
N MET A 284 -2.81 -8.73 -0.95
CA MET A 284 -3.53 -9.49 -1.98
C MET A 284 -2.81 -9.39 -3.33
N CYS A 285 -2.35 -8.20 -3.71
CA CYS A 285 -1.56 -8.02 -4.94
C CYS A 285 -0.30 -8.87 -4.90
N ARG A 286 0.44 -8.85 -3.77
CA ARG A 286 1.65 -9.67 -3.57
C ARG A 286 1.40 -11.17 -3.77
N ILE A 287 0.34 -11.70 -3.17
CA ILE A 287 0.09 -13.15 -3.26
C ILE A 287 -0.41 -13.57 -4.65
N VAL A 288 -1.13 -12.69 -5.33
CA VAL A 288 -1.59 -12.92 -6.71
C VAL A 288 -0.40 -12.88 -7.67
N ASP A 289 0.51 -11.93 -7.51
CA ASP A 289 1.74 -11.82 -8.28
C ASP A 289 2.62 -13.06 -8.12
N GLU A 290 2.89 -13.48 -6.89
CA GLU A 290 3.65 -14.70 -6.61
C GLU A 290 2.98 -15.95 -7.21
N PHE A 291 1.66 -16.06 -7.12
CA PHE A 291 0.91 -17.16 -7.73
C PHE A 291 1.12 -17.20 -9.24
N GLU A 292 1.01 -16.04 -9.90
CA GLU A 292 1.15 -15.98 -11.35
C GLU A 292 2.61 -16.19 -11.79
N GLU A 293 3.58 -15.64 -11.06
CA GLU A 293 5.00 -15.87 -11.31
C GLU A 293 5.36 -17.37 -11.18
N MET A 294 4.91 -18.01 -10.10
CA MET A 294 5.12 -19.45 -9.92
C MET A 294 4.49 -20.26 -11.04
N ARG A 295 3.28 -19.90 -11.46
CA ARG A 295 2.56 -20.59 -12.53
C ARG A 295 3.29 -20.45 -13.87
N SER A 296 3.68 -19.23 -14.24
CA SER A 296 4.39 -18.93 -15.50
C SER A 296 5.80 -19.53 -15.53
N LYS A 297 6.56 -19.40 -14.44
CA LYS A 297 7.96 -19.80 -14.35
C LYS A 297 8.17 -21.32 -14.39
N PHE A 298 7.30 -22.06 -13.70
CA PHE A 298 7.48 -23.51 -13.54
C PHE A 298 6.72 -24.34 -14.59
N TYR A 299 5.64 -23.82 -15.14
CA TYR A 299 4.75 -24.63 -15.99
C TYR A 299 4.58 -24.08 -17.41
N GLY A 300 4.98 -22.82 -17.66
CA GLY A 300 4.84 -22.18 -18.96
C GLY A 300 3.38 -21.99 -19.41
N GLU A 301 3.21 -21.48 -20.61
CA GLU A 301 1.87 -21.17 -21.15
C GLU A 301 1.00 -22.41 -21.46
N LYS A 302 1.63 -23.55 -21.70
CA LYS A 302 0.93 -24.79 -22.12
C LYS A 302 0.35 -25.61 -20.97
N SER A 303 0.84 -25.40 -19.77
CA SER A 303 0.40 -26.12 -18.57
C SER A 303 -0.03 -25.09 -17.52
N LYS A 304 -1.28 -25.17 -17.09
CA LYS A 304 -1.85 -24.23 -16.10
C LYS A 304 -2.36 -24.98 -14.86
N PRO A 305 -1.49 -25.71 -14.13
CA PRO A 305 -1.90 -26.47 -12.97
C PRO A 305 -2.13 -25.53 -11.78
N VAL A 306 -3.34 -24.98 -11.70
CA VAL A 306 -3.76 -24.03 -10.66
C VAL A 306 -3.61 -24.64 -9.27
N LYS A 307 -4.21 -25.82 -9.04
CA LYS A 307 -4.22 -26.49 -7.73
C LYS A 307 -2.84 -26.80 -7.16
N PRO A 308 -1.88 -27.38 -7.90
CA PRO A 308 -0.53 -27.60 -7.38
C PRO A 308 0.20 -26.31 -7.00
N VAL A 309 0.01 -25.23 -7.77
CA VAL A 309 0.63 -23.93 -7.46
C VAL A 309 0.00 -23.34 -6.20
N LEU A 310 -1.33 -23.30 -6.08
CA LEU A 310 -2.02 -22.84 -4.87
C LEU A 310 -1.57 -23.64 -3.64
N LYS A 311 -1.53 -24.99 -3.74
CA LYS A 311 -1.09 -25.84 -2.64
C LYS A 311 0.35 -25.54 -2.23
N ARG A 312 1.24 -25.26 -3.17
CA ARG A 312 2.62 -24.90 -2.88
C ARG A 312 2.70 -23.55 -2.17
N LEU A 313 1.95 -22.57 -2.66
CA LEU A 313 1.91 -21.22 -2.10
C LEU A 313 1.34 -21.20 -0.68
N LEU A 314 0.27 -21.98 -0.43
CA LEU A 314 -0.34 -22.12 0.90
C LEU A 314 0.52 -22.89 1.92
N ASN A 315 1.48 -23.69 1.44
CA ASN A 315 2.44 -24.41 2.29
C ASN A 315 3.79 -23.67 2.45
N ASP A 316 3.91 -22.46 1.91
CA ASP A 316 5.09 -21.61 2.13
C ASP A 316 5.18 -21.18 3.60
N ASP A 317 6.40 -20.86 4.08
CA ASP A 317 6.74 -20.65 5.50
C ASP A 317 6.05 -19.45 6.19
N GLY A 318 5.02 -18.88 5.58
CA GLY A 318 4.04 -18.02 6.25
C GLY A 318 4.49 -16.61 6.55
N GLY A 319 5.44 -16.02 5.88
CA GLY A 319 5.85 -14.63 6.12
C GLY A 319 5.47 -13.64 5.01
N MET A 320 4.93 -14.13 3.90
CA MET A 320 4.68 -13.29 2.72
C MET A 320 3.50 -12.36 2.92
N VAL A 321 2.36 -12.90 3.35
CA VAL A 321 1.12 -12.15 3.59
C VAL A 321 0.51 -12.57 4.93
N SER A 322 -0.50 -11.84 5.40
CA SER A 322 -1.19 -12.17 6.65
C SER A 322 -1.92 -13.52 6.58
N PRO A 323 -2.11 -14.21 7.70
CA PRO A 323 -2.93 -15.43 7.77
C PRO A 323 -4.33 -15.25 7.19
N LYS A 324 -4.89 -14.05 7.31
CA LYS A 324 -6.18 -13.66 6.73
C LYS A 324 -6.18 -13.71 5.20
N VAL A 325 -5.11 -13.24 4.56
CA VAL A 325 -4.98 -13.27 3.10
C VAL A 325 -4.71 -14.69 2.60
N TYR A 326 -3.94 -15.49 3.32
CA TYR A 326 -3.78 -16.92 2.98
C TYR A 326 -5.11 -17.68 3.05
N SER A 327 -5.88 -17.50 4.14
CA SER A 327 -7.21 -18.12 4.27
C SER A 327 -8.16 -17.66 3.16
N LEU A 328 -8.11 -16.38 2.78
CA LEU A 328 -8.92 -15.86 1.68
C LEU A 328 -8.54 -16.49 0.34
N LEU A 329 -7.25 -16.69 0.07
CA LEU A 329 -6.79 -17.36 -1.15
C LEU A 329 -7.28 -18.81 -1.20
N GLU A 330 -7.22 -19.54 -0.08
CA GLU A 330 -7.73 -20.90 0.05
C GLU A 330 -9.24 -20.96 -0.23
N ASP A 331 -10.01 -20.07 0.37
CA ASP A 331 -11.46 -19.96 0.17
C ASP A 331 -11.82 -19.66 -1.29
N CYS A 332 -10.94 -18.97 -2.02
CA CYS A 332 -11.12 -18.60 -3.43
C CYS A 332 -10.62 -19.68 -4.42
N GLU A 333 -10.03 -20.79 -3.97
CA GLU A 333 -9.53 -21.86 -4.88
C GLU A 333 -10.54 -22.26 -5.95
N PRO A 334 -11.83 -22.52 -5.62
CA PRO A 334 -12.81 -22.95 -6.65
C PRO A 334 -13.00 -21.89 -7.74
N GLN A 335 -13.07 -20.62 -7.40
CA GLN A 335 -13.25 -19.50 -8.34
C GLN A 335 -12.02 -19.29 -9.21
N ILE A 336 -10.82 -19.42 -8.63
CA ILE A 336 -9.56 -19.32 -9.36
C ILE A 336 -9.43 -20.48 -10.37
N VAL A 337 -9.78 -21.69 -9.96
CA VAL A 337 -9.78 -22.86 -10.86
C VAL A 337 -10.77 -22.65 -12.01
N ASP A 338 -12.00 -22.24 -11.73
CA ASP A 338 -13.04 -21.96 -12.74
C ASP A 338 -12.61 -20.86 -13.72
N TYR A 339 -11.96 -19.79 -13.21
CA TYR A 339 -11.41 -18.72 -14.05
C TYR A 339 -10.44 -19.27 -15.09
N PHE A 340 -9.46 -20.08 -14.70
CA PHE A 340 -8.48 -20.63 -15.63
C PHE A 340 -9.05 -21.71 -16.54
N MET A 341 -10.03 -22.49 -16.08
CA MET A 341 -10.73 -23.45 -16.94
C MET A 341 -11.47 -22.75 -18.10
N LYS A 342 -12.13 -21.62 -17.82
CA LYS A 342 -12.82 -20.82 -18.85
C LYS A 342 -11.87 -20.12 -19.80
N LYS A 343 -10.69 -19.79 -19.35
CA LYS A 343 -9.66 -19.12 -20.16
C LYS A 343 -8.95 -20.07 -21.11
N ASP A 344 -8.94 -21.36 -20.79
CA ASP A 344 -8.26 -22.41 -21.57
C ASP A 344 -9.17 -23.04 -22.65
N THR A 345 -10.47 -22.69 -22.63
CA THR A 345 -11.46 -23.11 -23.68
C THR A 345 -11.58 -22.02 -24.74
#